data_8eb606770c7b145366db8350970e4b1f
#
_entry.id   8eb606770c7b145366db8350970e4b1f
#
_cell.length_a   1.000
_cell.length_b   1.000
_cell.length_c   1.000
_cell.angle_alpha   90.00
_cell.angle_beta   90.00
_cell.angle_gamma   90.00
#
_symmetry.space_group_name_H-M   'P 1'
#
loop_
_entity.id
_entity.type
_entity.pdbx_description
1 polymer ?
#
loop_
_entity_poly.entity_id
_entity_poly.type
_entity_poly.pdbx_seq_one_letter_code
_entity_poly.pdbx_strand_id
1 'polypeptide(L)'
;HEDGSRLCYSFVLQHPDNRIVVPYQKPNLVLVKVYKINQTSDKLTVTPYEDSSLKTLLQEKTTVKFPQVYKTNVQSDDIQGLIDTYASKNTPYNVQGLVFTNLTNNNRAKIRNPIYEEVRRLKGNQPKIQYRYLTLRQQNKVSEYLFRFPEDSKAFSVFRNQMHNFTKGLYQNYVNCYIKKQKPLKEFPYQFRTHMFTLHRKYLDELVDAKKSINMSMVIEYVNNLHPSQQMFAMNYHMRKRTMDSIDVSVTE
;
A
#
# COMPACT_ATOMS: atom_id res chain seq x y z
N HIS A 1 -33.07 11.97 -21.19
CA HIS A 1 -33.73 11.54 -22.42
C HIS A 1 -35.24 11.72 -22.27
N GLU A 2 -35.95 12.00 -23.34
CA GLU A 2 -37.42 12.17 -23.40
C GLU A 2 -38.19 10.93 -22.91
N ASP A 3 -37.52 9.75 -22.92
CA ASP A 3 -38.09 8.45 -22.48
C ASP A 3 -37.93 8.19 -20.97
N GLY A 4 -37.53 9.20 -20.16
CA GLY A 4 -37.30 9.05 -18.71
C GLY A 4 -36.04 8.24 -18.34
N SER A 5 -35.27 7.77 -19.33
CA SER A 5 -34.03 7.05 -19.07
C SER A 5 -32.90 7.98 -18.60
N ARG A 6 -31.97 7.44 -17.83
CA ARG A 6 -30.78 8.14 -17.33
C ARG A 6 -29.51 7.48 -17.86
N LEU A 7 -28.47 8.27 -18.11
CA LEU A 7 -27.15 7.75 -18.43
C LEU A 7 -26.27 7.74 -17.18
N CYS A 8 -25.57 6.64 -17.00
CA CYS A 8 -24.55 6.46 -15.95
C CYS A 8 -23.19 6.31 -16.61
N TYR A 9 -22.24 7.16 -16.23
CA TYR A 9 -20.88 7.15 -16.75
C TYR A 9 -19.92 6.52 -15.76
N SER A 10 -19.19 5.49 -16.18
CA SER A 10 -18.18 4.82 -15.37
C SER A 10 -16.79 5.34 -15.74
N PHE A 11 -16.17 6.08 -14.82
CA PHE A 11 -14.85 6.64 -15.00
C PHE A 11 -13.79 5.97 -14.15
N VAL A 12 -12.54 6.00 -14.62
CA VAL A 12 -11.34 5.76 -13.85
C VAL A 12 -10.54 7.05 -13.76
N LEU A 13 -10.30 7.51 -12.54
CA LEU A 13 -9.39 8.63 -12.27
C LEU A 13 -7.96 8.10 -12.07
N GLN A 14 -7.04 8.59 -12.91
CA GLN A 14 -5.61 8.39 -12.78
C GLN A 14 -5.00 9.70 -12.26
N HIS A 15 -4.37 9.67 -11.09
CA HIS A 15 -3.86 10.88 -10.45
C HIS A 15 -2.43 10.68 -9.92
N PRO A 16 -1.53 11.69 -10.04
CA PRO A 16 -0.17 11.60 -9.51
C PRO A 16 -0.10 11.24 -8.03
N ASP A 17 -0.97 11.86 -7.20
CA ASP A 17 -0.98 11.66 -5.76
C ASP A 17 -1.57 10.31 -5.34
N ASN A 18 -2.19 9.57 -6.26
CA ASN A 18 -2.75 8.24 -6.01
C ASN A 18 -2.09 7.19 -6.90
N ARG A 19 -0.78 7.11 -6.86
CA ARG A 19 -0.02 6.09 -7.59
C ARG A 19 -0.22 4.72 -6.96
N ILE A 20 -0.84 3.79 -7.69
CA ILE A 20 -0.94 2.37 -7.29
C ILE A 20 0.25 1.59 -7.87
N VAL A 21 0.42 1.59 -9.19
CA VAL A 21 1.54 0.96 -9.90
C VAL A 21 2.16 1.94 -10.88
N VAL A 22 1.37 2.41 -11.84
CA VAL A 22 1.83 3.29 -12.91
C VAL A 22 1.95 4.73 -12.40
N PRO A 23 3.09 5.41 -12.59
CA PRO A 23 3.21 6.82 -12.28
C PRO A 23 2.50 7.65 -13.37
N TYR A 24 1.63 8.55 -12.96
CA TYR A 24 1.00 9.54 -13.84
C TYR A 24 1.59 10.92 -13.55
N GLN A 25 1.90 11.68 -14.60
CA GLN A 25 2.45 13.04 -14.44
C GLN A 25 1.36 14.10 -14.23
N LYS A 26 0.16 13.84 -14.72
CA LYS A 26 -1.00 14.72 -14.61
C LYS A 26 -2.28 13.91 -14.42
N PRO A 27 -3.31 14.50 -13.80
CA PRO A 27 -4.61 13.86 -13.68
C PRO A 27 -5.20 13.51 -15.05
N ASN A 28 -5.73 12.29 -15.16
CA ASN A 28 -6.46 11.83 -16.34
C ASN A 28 -7.78 11.22 -15.92
N LEU A 29 -8.84 11.57 -16.59
CA LEU A 29 -10.15 10.94 -16.45
C LEU A 29 -10.38 10.05 -17.67
N VAL A 30 -10.60 8.75 -17.42
CA VAL A 30 -10.79 7.75 -18.49
C VAL A 30 -12.22 7.24 -18.41
N LEU A 31 -13.03 7.48 -19.43
CA LEU A 31 -14.39 6.92 -19.54
C LEU A 31 -14.30 5.47 -20.01
N VAL A 32 -14.63 4.56 -19.12
CA VAL A 32 -14.54 3.11 -19.36
C VAL A 32 -15.80 2.57 -20.05
N LYS A 33 -16.98 2.99 -19.57
CA LYS A 33 -18.27 2.52 -20.08
C LYS A 33 -19.37 3.52 -19.76
N VAL A 34 -20.39 3.56 -20.61
CA VAL A 34 -21.65 4.26 -20.36
C VAL A 34 -22.77 3.24 -20.26
N TYR A 35 -23.71 3.46 -19.36
CA TYR A 35 -24.88 2.61 -19.18
C TYR A 35 -26.15 3.45 -19.29
N LYS A 36 -27.17 2.89 -19.92
CA LYS A 36 -28.54 3.41 -19.92
C LYS A 36 -29.32 2.72 -18.79
N ILE A 37 -29.89 3.52 -17.91
CA ILE A 37 -30.71 3.05 -16.79
C ILE A 37 -32.14 3.42 -17.07
N ASN A 38 -32.99 2.40 -17.20
CA ASN A 38 -34.42 2.54 -17.35
C ASN A 38 -35.10 2.05 -16.06
N GLN A 39 -35.93 2.89 -15.48
CA GLN A 39 -36.69 2.57 -14.28
C GLN A 39 -38.17 2.62 -14.60
N THR A 40 -38.86 1.48 -14.45
CA THR A 40 -40.31 1.38 -14.41
C THR A 40 -40.75 1.16 -12.96
N SER A 41 -42.08 1.20 -12.68
CA SER A 41 -42.63 0.96 -11.33
C SER A 41 -42.09 -0.31 -10.68
N ASP A 42 -41.85 -1.35 -11.46
CA ASP A 42 -41.58 -2.71 -10.96
C ASP A 42 -40.20 -3.24 -11.32
N LYS A 43 -39.46 -2.53 -12.19
CA LYS A 43 -38.17 -3.06 -12.70
C LYS A 43 -37.15 -1.96 -12.99
N LEU A 44 -35.95 -2.20 -12.51
CA LEU A 44 -34.75 -1.45 -12.90
C LEU A 44 -33.97 -2.27 -13.95
N THR A 45 -33.74 -1.68 -15.12
CA THR A 45 -32.87 -2.28 -16.14
C THR A 45 -31.68 -1.43 -16.42
N VAL A 46 -30.49 -2.06 -16.48
CA VAL A 46 -29.21 -1.41 -16.77
C VAL A 46 -28.62 -2.09 -17.99
N THR A 47 -28.47 -1.33 -19.07
CA THR A 47 -27.90 -1.84 -20.32
C THR A 47 -26.70 -1.00 -20.75
N PRO A 48 -25.66 -1.59 -21.34
CA PRO A 48 -24.59 -0.82 -21.95
C PRO A 48 -25.16 0.13 -23.00
N TYR A 49 -24.63 1.36 -23.00
CA TYR A 49 -25.00 2.38 -23.96
C TYR A 49 -23.79 2.70 -24.83
N GLU A 50 -23.91 2.44 -26.13
CA GLU A 50 -22.87 2.72 -27.10
C GLU A 50 -23.41 3.73 -28.12
N ASP A 51 -22.86 4.95 -28.08
CA ASP A 51 -23.20 6.03 -28.95
C ASP A 51 -21.91 6.67 -29.46
N SER A 52 -21.68 6.55 -30.76
CA SER A 52 -20.49 7.12 -31.40
C SER A 52 -20.51 8.66 -31.38
N SER A 53 -21.69 9.28 -31.46
CA SER A 53 -21.83 10.73 -31.43
C SER A 53 -21.49 11.29 -30.05
N LEU A 54 -21.90 10.62 -28.98
CA LEU A 54 -21.52 10.96 -27.62
C LEU A 54 -20.01 10.84 -27.42
N LYS A 55 -19.39 9.78 -27.94
CA LYS A 55 -17.95 9.59 -27.85
C LYS A 55 -17.20 10.70 -28.60
N THR A 56 -17.60 11.04 -29.81
CA THR A 56 -17.03 12.13 -30.61
C THR A 56 -17.19 13.46 -29.86
N LEU A 57 -18.39 13.76 -29.36
CA LEU A 57 -18.65 14.97 -28.60
C LEU A 57 -17.74 15.12 -27.39
N LEU A 58 -17.56 14.04 -26.62
CA LEU A 58 -16.68 14.04 -25.45
C LEU A 58 -15.21 14.22 -25.84
N GLN A 59 -14.77 13.63 -26.96
CA GLN A 59 -13.41 13.80 -27.46
C GLN A 59 -13.13 15.23 -27.94
N GLU A 60 -14.09 15.89 -28.56
CA GLU A 60 -13.95 17.26 -29.06
C GLU A 60 -14.09 18.32 -27.95
N LYS A 61 -14.99 18.11 -27.00
CA LYS A 61 -15.35 19.12 -25.99
C LYS A 61 -14.65 18.95 -24.64
N THR A 62 -13.96 17.82 -24.39
CA THR A 62 -13.36 17.51 -23.10
C THR A 62 -11.98 16.90 -23.23
N THR A 63 -11.26 16.82 -22.10
CA THR A 63 -9.97 16.11 -22.00
C THR A 63 -10.13 14.64 -21.56
N VAL A 64 -11.37 14.12 -21.56
CA VAL A 64 -11.67 12.73 -21.20
C VAL A 64 -10.99 11.79 -22.18
N LYS A 65 -10.33 10.77 -21.62
CA LYS A 65 -9.69 9.72 -22.40
C LYS A 65 -10.58 8.48 -22.47
N PHE A 66 -10.28 7.62 -23.42
CA PHE A 66 -10.97 6.34 -23.62
C PHE A 66 -9.95 5.20 -23.56
N PRO A 67 -10.36 4.00 -23.09
CA PRO A 67 -9.54 2.81 -23.21
C PRO A 67 -9.21 2.51 -24.67
N GLN A 68 -8.02 1.97 -24.90
CA GLN A 68 -7.67 1.44 -26.21
C GLN A 68 -8.50 0.19 -26.48
N VAL A 69 -9.14 0.12 -27.64
CA VAL A 69 -10.01 -0.99 -28.04
C VAL A 69 -9.36 -1.71 -29.22
N TYR A 70 -9.22 -3.00 -29.09
CA TYR A 70 -8.79 -3.91 -30.14
C TYR A 70 -10.00 -4.73 -30.60
N LYS A 71 -10.33 -4.68 -31.89
CA LYS A 71 -11.35 -5.57 -32.47
C LYS A 71 -10.64 -6.86 -32.89
N THR A 72 -11.07 -7.97 -32.36
CA THR A 72 -10.56 -9.28 -32.76
C THR A 72 -11.74 -10.17 -33.13
N ASN A 73 -11.64 -10.89 -34.26
CA ASN A 73 -12.52 -11.98 -34.57
C ASN A 73 -12.00 -13.20 -33.82
N VAL A 74 -12.80 -13.70 -32.88
CA VAL A 74 -12.40 -14.70 -31.88
C VAL A 74 -12.06 -16.03 -32.53
N GLN A 75 -10.91 -16.16 -33.18
CA GLN A 75 -10.21 -17.41 -33.35
C GLN A 75 -9.17 -17.54 -32.24
N SER A 76 -8.91 -18.77 -31.76
CA SER A 76 -8.08 -19.00 -30.57
C SER A 76 -6.68 -18.37 -30.63
N ASP A 77 -6.10 -18.29 -31.83
CA ASP A 77 -4.74 -17.81 -32.02
C ASP A 77 -4.60 -16.29 -31.82
N ASP A 78 -5.62 -15.50 -32.20
CA ASP A 78 -5.64 -14.05 -32.00
C ASP A 78 -5.68 -13.68 -30.52
N ILE A 79 -6.37 -14.46 -29.70
CA ILE A 79 -6.47 -14.23 -28.25
C ILE A 79 -5.13 -14.48 -27.57
N GLN A 80 -4.43 -15.55 -27.95
CA GLN A 80 -3.12 -15.87 -27.38
C GLN A 80 -2.09 -14.79 -27.72
N GLY A 81 -2.05 -14.32 -28.96
CA GLY A 81 -1.19 -13.22 -29.36
C GLY A 81 -1.43 -11.92 -28.58
N LEU A 82 -2.70 -11.59 -28.28
CA LEU A 82 -3.04 -10.46 -27.43
C LEU A 82 -2.59 -10.68 -25.98
N ILE A 83 -2.73 -11.88 -25.44
CA ILE A 83 -2.27 -12.22 -24.07
C ILE A 83 -0.75 -12.10 -24.00
N ASP A 84 -0.04 -12.65 -24.98
CA ASP A 84 1.42 -12.62 -25.02
C ASP A 84 1.95 -11.18 -25.09
N THR A 85 1.24 -10.30 -25.78
CA THR A 85 1.62 -8.89 -25.93
C THR A 85 1.29 -8.06 -24.68
N TYR A 86 0.09 -8.23 -24.10
CA TYR A 86 -0.45 -7.30 -23.10
C TYR A 86 -0.65 -7.89 -21.70
N ALA A 87 -0.49 -9.19 -21.52
CA ALA A 87 -0.76 -9.86 -20.24
C ALA A 87 0.20 -11.01 -19.94
N SER A 88 1.41 -10.99 -20.50
CA SER A 88 2.47 -11.97 -20.25
C SER A 88 3.56 -11.45 -19.31
N LYS A 89 4.51 -12.31 -18.94
CA LYS A 89 5.70 -11.94 -18.16
C LYS A 89 6.64 -10.97 -18.88
N ASN A 90 6.53 -10.87 -20.20
CA ASN A 90 7.33 -9.93 -21.01
C ASN A 90 6.65 -8.58 -21.18
N THR A 91 5.41 -8.44 -20.72
CA THR A 91 4.66 -7.19 -20.79
C THR A 91 5.17 -6.20 -19.74
N PRO A 92 5.49 -4.94 -20.10
CA PRO A 92 5.92 -3.93 -19.15
C PRO A 92 4.87 -3.69 -18.04
N TYR A 93 5.34 -3.38 -16.83
CA TYR A 93 4.46 -3.21 -15.66
C TYR A 93 3.47 -2.03 -15.75
N ASN A 94 3.65 -1.11 -16.69
CA ASN A 94 2.73 0.00 -16.93
C ASN A 94 1.47 -0.41 -17.71
N VAL A 95 1.42 -1.63 -18.25
CA VAL A 95 0.25 -2.22 -18.90
C VAL A 95 -0.49 -3.07 -17.87
N GLN A 96 -1.76 -2.80 -17.62
CA GLN A 96 -2.53 -3.51 -16.59
C GLN A 96 -2.97 -4.91 -17.02
N GLY A 97 -3.07 -5.14 -18.33
CA GLY A 97 -3.58 -6.36 -18.94
C GLY A 97 -4.75 -6.09 -19.89
N LEU A 98 -5.56 -7.10 -20.14
CA LEU A 98 -6.66 -7.08 -21.09
C LEU A 98 -8.03 -7.28 -20.41
N VAL A 99 -9.05 -6.66 -20.97
CA VAL A 99 -10.45 -6.92 -20.66
C VAL A 99 -11.15 -7.35 -21.95
N PHE A 100 -11.60 -8.60 -21.99
CA PHE A 100 -12.43 -9.12 -23.07
C PHE A 100 -13.90 -8.85 -22.78
N THR A 101 -14.63 -8.38 -23.75
CA THR A 101 -16.08 -8.17 -23.63
C THR A 101 -16.77 -8.98 -24.71
N ASN A 102 -17.69 -9.87 -24.31
CA ASN A 102 -18.56 -10.55 -25.24
C ASN A 102 -19.65 -9.59 -25.73
N LEU A 103 -19.71 -9.33 -27.02
CA LEU A 103 -20.60 -8.33 -27.59
C LEU A 103 -22.07 -8.77 -27.59
N THR A 104 -22.35 -10.09 -27.50
CA THR A 104 -23.71 -10.63 -27.49
C THR A 104 -24.39 -10.47 -26.12
N ASN A 105 -23.69 -10.79 -25.04
CA ASN A 105 -24.28 -10.83 -23.69
C ASN A 105 -23.61 -9.82 -22.72
N ASN A 106 -22.65 -9.02 -23.18
CA ASN A 106 -21.87 -8.08 -22.41
C ASN A 106 -21.08 -8.66 -21.21
N ASN A 107 -20.91 -9.98 -21.16
CA ASN A 107 -20.06 -10.61 -20.18
C ASN A 107 -18.61 -10.18 -20.38
N ARG A 108 -17.90 -10.00 -19.26
CA ARG A 108 -16.50 -9.56 -19.28
C ARG A 108 -15.60 -10.57 -18.57
N ALA A 109 -14.48 -10.85 -19.21
CA ALA A 109 -13.35 -11.55 -18.61
C ALA A 109 -12.13 -10.62 -18.63
N LYS A 110 -11.27 -10.72 -17.61
CA LYS A 110 -10.04 -9.94 -17.55
C LYS A 110 -8.85 -10.84 -17.30
N ILE A 111 -7.78 -10.60 -18.05
CA ILE A 111 -6.49 -11.23 -17.86
C ILE A 111 -5.51 -10.13 -17.48
N ARG A 112 -4.94 -10.25 -16.31
CA ARG A 112 -4.02 -9.24 -15.77
C ARG A 112 -2.59 -9.56 -16.13
N ASN A 113 -1.81 -8.50 -16.39
CA ASN A 113 -0.37 -8.61 -16.53
C ASN A 113 0.24 -9.07 -15.20
N PRO A 114 0.96 -10.21 -15.17
CA PRO A 114 1.55 -10.74 -13.95
C PRO A 114 2.58 -9.79 -13.32
N ILE A 115 3.36 -9.06 -14.12
CA ILE A 115 4.32 -8.07 -13.63
C ILE A 115 3.63 -6.86 -12.99
N TYR A 116 2.51 -6.40 -13.57
CA TYR A 116 1.69 -5.37 -12.94
C TYR A 116 1.18 -5.82 -11.57
N GLU A 117 0.66 -7.05 -11.47
CA GLU A 117 0.14 -7.60 -10.21
C GLU A 117 1.25 -7.80 -9.16
N GLU A 118 2.45 -8.16 -9.59
CA GLU A 118 3.63 -8.26 -8.70
C GLU A 118 3.96 -6.90 -8.07
N VAL A 119 4.10 -5.85 -8.89
CA VAL A 119 4.35 -4.48 -8.41
C VAL A 119 3.20 -3.97 -7.53
N ARG A 120 1.95 -4.30 -7.88
CA ARG A 120 0.78 -3.96 -7.07
C ARG A 120 0.80 -4.61 -5.70
N ARG A 121 1.17 -5.91 -5.63
CA ARG A 121 1.32 -6.63 -4.34
C ARG A 121 2.46 -6.05 -3.51
N LEU A 122 3.56 -5.67 -4.14
CA LEU A 122 4.69 -5.02 -3.47
C LEU A 122 4.27 -3.68 -2.86
N LYS A 123 3.47 -2.87 -3.56
CA LYS A 123 2.89 -1.63 -3.03
C LYS A 123 1.98 -1.91 -1.83
N GLY A 124 1.16 -2.95 -1.92
CA GLY A 124 0.18 -3.31 -0.89
C GLY A 124 -0.92 -2.26 -0.69
N ASN A 125 -1.82 -2.51 0.25
CA ASN A 125 -2.96 -1.63 0.54
C ASN A 125 -2.80 -0.86 1.86
N GLN A 126 -1.59 -0.80 2.43
CA GLN A 126 -1.37 -0.12 3.69
C GLN A 126 -1.39 1.40 3.52
N PRO A 127 -2.30 2.12 4.18
CA PRO A 127 -2.41 3.58 4.04
C PRO A 127 -1.22 4.30 4.70
N LYS A 128 -0.64 3.73 5.76
CA LYS A 128 0.50 4.33 6.47
C LYS A 128 1.82 3.86 5.86
N ILE A 129 2.54 4.79 5.26
CA ILE A 129 3.85 4.52 4.62
C ILE A 129 4.88 3.96 5.62
N GLN A 130 4.84 4.38 6.89
CA GLN A 130 5.72 3.85 7.94
C GLN A 130 5.45 2.36 8.20
N TYR A 131 4.17 1.95 8.27
CA TYR A 131 3.81 0.54 8.44
C TYR A 131 4.27 -0.30 7.24
N ARG A 132 4.08 0.23 6.02
CA ARG A 132 4.58 -0.40 4.79
C ARG A 132 6.08 -0.61 4.84
N TYR A 133 6.85 0.41 5.20
CA TYR A 133 8.30 0.30 5.37
C TYR A 133 8.69 -0.84 6.31
N LEU A 134 8.06 -0.92 7.48
CA LEU A 134 8.36 -1.93 8.50
C LEU A 134 8.03 -3.34 8.02
N THR A 135 6.91 -3.51 7.32
CA THR A 135 6.53 -4.80 6.72
C THR A 135 7.52 -5.23 5.62
N LEU A 136 7.86 -4.30 4.71
CA LEU A 136 8.83 -4.57 3.64
C LEU A 136 10.23 -4.88 4.20
N ARG A 137 10.62 -4.22 5.28
CA ARG A 137 11.89 -4.47 5.97
C ARG A 137 11.96 -5.89 6.53
N GLN A 138 10.91 -6.39 7.17
CA GLN A 138 10.83 -7.77 7.65
C GLN A 138 10.89 -8.80 6.52
N GLN A 139 10.35 -8.46 5.36
CA GLN A 139 10.36 -9.30 4.17
C GLN A 139 11.64 -9.18 3.33
N ASN A 140 12.60 -8.34 3.73
CA ASN A 140 13.80 -7.99 2.94
C ASN A 140 13.50 -7.40 1.55
N LYS A 141 12.34 -6.73 1.38
CA LYS A 141 11.86 -6.19 0.09
C LYS A 141 11.99 -4.67 -0.06
N VAL A 142 12.70 -4.00 0.83
CA VAL A 142 12.86 -2.53 0.78
C VAL A 142 13.55 -2.07 -0.50
N SER A 143 14.63 -2.74 -0.92
CA SER A 143 15.37 -2.39 -2.14
C SER A 143 14.52 -2.60 -3.39
N GLU A 144 13.81 -3.73 -3.48
CA GLU A 144 12.90 -4.04 -4.58
C GLU A 144 11.78 -3.00 -4.67
N TYR A 145 11.22 -2.61 -3.52
CA TYR A 145 10.20 -1.57 -3.44
C TYR A 145 10.73 -0.22 -3.92
N LEU A 146 11.87 0.24 -3.42
CA LEU A 146 12.43 1.55 -3.77
C LEU A 146 12.90 1.63 -5.24
N PHE A 147 13.24 0.49 -5.85
CA PHE A 147 13.49 0.43 -7.29
C PHE A 147 12.23 0.78 -8.10
N ARG A 148 11.03 0.38 -7.63
CA ARG A 148 9.75 0.67 -8.29
C ARG A 148 9.13 2.00 -7.84
N PHE A 149 9.36 2.42 -6.60
CA PHE A 149 8.77 3.59 -5.94
C PHE A 149 9.85 4.49 -5.31
N PRO A 150 10.73 5.10 -6.12
CA PRO A 150 11.85 5.90 -5.62
C PRO A 150 11.40 7.16 -4.86
N GLU A 151 10.17 7.63 -5.09
CA GLU A 151 9.57 8.77 -4.40
C GLU A 151 9.48 8.56 -2.88
N ASP A 152 9.37 7.32 -2.40
CA ASP A 152 9.28 6.98 -0.98
C ASP A 152 10.65 6.92 -0.27
N SER A 153 11.76 7.09 -0.98
CA SER A 153 13.13 6.92 -0.47
C SER A 153 13.45 7.84 0.73
N LYS A 154 13.04 9.11 0.66
CA LYS A 154 13.26 10.07 1.76
C LYS A 154 12.54 9.64 3.02
N ALA A 155 11.27 9.26 2.91
CA ALA A 155 10.47 8.79 4.04
C ALA A 155 11.06 7.50 4.65
N PHE A 156 11.46 6.55 3.82
CA PHE A 156 12.07 5.30 4.26
C PHE A 156 13.40 5.53 5.00
N SER A 157 14.21 6.50 4.55
CA SER A 157 15.44 6.89 5.25
C SER A 157 15.16 7.44 6.65
N VAL A 158 14.13 8.27 6.81
CA VAL A 158 13.69 8.77 8.11
C VAL A 158 13.27 7.61 9.03
N PHE A 159 12.45 6.69 8.54
CA PHE A 159 11.99 5.54 9.33
C PHE A 159 13.13 4.59 9.71
N ARG A 160 14.09 4.39 8.82
CA ARG A 160 15.31 3.63 9.10
C ARG A 160 16.09 4.25 10.26
N ASN A 161 16.28 5.57 10.23
CA ASN A 161 17.00 6.29 11.28
C ASN A 161 16.24 6.23 12.62
N GLN A 162 14.92 6.40 12.60
CA GLN A 162 14.08 6.25 13.81
C GLN A 162 14.21 4.84 14.41
N MET A 163 14.17 3.79 13.60
CA MET A 163 14.34 2.42 14.04
C MET A 163 15.73 2.19 14.64
N HIS A 164 16.78 2.70 13.98
CA HIS A 164 18.16 2.61 14.48
C HIS A 164 18.30 3.30 15.83
N ASN A 165 17.78 4.52 15.97
CA ASN A 165 17.82 5.29 17.22
C ASN A 165 17.06 4.58 18.35
N PHE A 166 15.86 4.02 18.05
CA PHE A 166 15.12 3.24 19.03
C PHE A 166 15.93 2.01 19.49
N THR A 167 16.50 1.25 18.57
CA THR A 167 17.28 0.04 18.87
C THR A 167 18.51 0.35 19.71
N LYS A 168 19.26 1.41 19.35
CA LYS A 168 20.41 1.89 20.11
C LYS A 168 20.01 2.38 21.50
N GLY A 169 18.92 3.15 21.60
CA GLY A 169 18.38 3.62 22.87
C GLY A 169 17.92 2.48 23.77
N LEU A 170 17.27 1.47 23.20
CA LEU A 170 16.86 0.26 23.94
C LEU A 170 18.07 -0.47 24.56
N TYR A 171 19.10 -0.72 23.77
CA TYR A 171 20.32 -1.36 24.25
C TYR A 171 21.00 -0.54 25.35
N GLN A 172 21.17 0.77 25.15
CA GLN A 172 21.79 1.67 26.11
C GLN A 172 21.03 1.68 27.46
N ASN A 173 19.70 1.76 27.40
CA ASN A 173 18.86 1.73 28.60
C ASN A 173 18.91 0.36 29.28
N TYR A 174 18.95 -0.74 28.52
CA TYR A 174 19.13 -2.09 29.07
C TYR A 174 20.46 -2.21 29.84
N VAL A 175 21.57 -1.77 29.25
CA VAL A 175 22.90 -1.77 29.90
C VAL A 175 22.88 -0.92 31.18
N ASN A 176 22.30 0.27 31.14
CA ASN A 176 22.24 1.16 32.29
C ASN A 176 21.38 0.58 33.44
N CYS A 177 20.29 -0.12 33.09
CA CYS A 177 19.38 -0.72 34.08
C CYS A 177 19.95 -2.00 34.69
N TYR A 178 20.26 -2.99 33.88
CA TYR A 178 20.52 -4.36 34.34
C TYR A 178 22.01 -4.67 34.55
N ILE A 179 22.89 -4.02 33.80
CA ILE A 179 24.33 -4.26 33.90
C ILE A 179 24.98 -3.24 34.87
N LYS A 180 24.77 -1.94 34.61
CA LYS A 180 25.34 -0.87 35.43
C LYS A 180 24.53 -0.55 36.69
N LYS A 181 23.29 -1.02 36.78
CA LYS A 181 22.38 -0.80 37.93
C LYS A 181 22.24 0.67 38.35
N GLN A 182 22.24 1.58 37.36
CA GLN A 182 22.21 3.03 37.63
C GLN A 182 20.91 3.50 38.27
N LYS A 183 19.77 2.91 37.87
CA LYS A 183 18.44 3.20 38.39
C LYS A 183 17.48 2.04 38.11
N PRO A 184 16.39 1.92 38.89
CA PRO A 184 15.39 0.86 38.71
C PRO A 184 14.63 1.03 37.40
N LEU A 185 14.09 -0.07 36.84
CA LEU A 185 13.38 -0.13 35.56
C LEU A 185 12.27 0.93 35.45
N LYS A 186 11.53 1.19 36.53
CA LYS A 186 10.43 2.16 36.58
C LYS A 186 10.82 3.62 36.26
N GLU A 187 12.08 3.95 36.38
CA GLU A 187 12.61 5.30 36.12
C GLU A 187 13.10 5.49 34.68
N PHE A 188 13.12 4.44 33.89
CA PHE A 188 13.44 4.54 32.47
C PHE A 188 12.21 4.97 31.65
N PRO A 189 12.39 5.55 30.43
CA PRO A 189 11.27 5.94 29.59
C PRO A 189 10.34 4.77 29.30
N TYR A 190 9.04 4.99 29.43
CA TYR A 190 8.00 3.97 29.32
C TYR A 190 8.10 3.12 28.05
N GLN A 191 8.41 3.75 26.91
CA GLN A 191 8.55 3.07 25.62
C GLN A 191 9.58 1.93 25.61
N PHE A 192 10.57 1.93 26.51
CA PHE A 192 11.61 0.91 26.56
C PHE A 192 11.37 -0.15 27.63
N ARG A 193 10.57 0.13 28.67
CA ARG A 193 10.47 -0.72 29.87
C ARG A 193 10.08 -2.15 29.57
N THR A 194 9.02 -2.35 28.78
CA THR A 194 8.53 -3.69 28.41
C THR A 194 9.58 -4.45 27.60
N HIS A 195 10.23 -3.78 26.66
CA HIS A 195 11.28 -4.40 25.85
C HIS A 195 12.53 -4.75 26.67
N MET A 196 12.94 -3.87 27.59
CA MET A 196 14.05 -4.13 28.50
C MET A 196 13.75 -5.34 29.42
N PHE A 197 12.53 -5.43 29.94
CA PHE A 197 12.08 -6.56 30.74
C PHE A 197 12.09 -7.88 29.94
N THR A 198 11.58 -7.87 28.71
CA THR A 198 11.58 -9.05 27.83
C THR A 198 13.01 -9.51 27.51
N LEU A 199 13.90 -8.59 27.20
CA LEU A 199 15.32 -8.90 26.97
C LEU A 199 15.99 -9.47 28.21
N HIS A 200 15.64 -8.95 29.41
CA HIS A 200 16.20 -9.46 30.64
C HIS A 200 15.66 -10.86 31.01
N ARG A 201 14.40 -11.13 30.73
CA ARG A 201 13.87 -12.50 30.84
C ARG A 201 14.61 -13.46 29.93
N LYS A 202 14.81 -13.08 28.65
CA LYS A 202 15.61 -13.89 27.72
C LYS A 202 17.02 -14.15 28.26
N TYR A 203 17.64 -13.15 28.91
CA TYR A 203 18.95 -13.33 29.56
C TYR A 203 18.88 -14.37 30.66
N LEU A 204 17.89 -14.30 31.58
CA LEU A 204 17.75 -15.22 32.68
C LEU A 204 17.41 -16.67 32.24
N ASP A 205 16.54 -16.78 31.25
CA ASP A 205 16.01 -18.07 30.79
C ASP A 205 16.99 -18.82 29.88
N GLU A 206 17.81 -18.10 29.07
CA GLU A 206 18.58 -18.74 28.00
C GLU A 206 20.11 -18.49 28.06
N LEU A 207 20.55 -17.40 28.68
CA LEU A 207 21.95 -16.95 28.54
C LEU A 207 22.80 -17.07 29.82
N VAL A 208 22.15 -17.09 30.99
CA VAL A 208 22.87 -17.17 32.28
C VAL A 208 23.71 -18.45 32.36
N ASP A 209 23.12 -19.61 32.08
CA ASP A 209 23.79 -20.88 32.14
C ASP A 209 24.90 -21.02 31.09
N ALA A 210 24.68 -20.36 29.93
CA ALA A 210 25.66 -20.30 28.85
C ALA A 210 26.77 -19.25 29.06
N LYS A 211 26.77 -18.52 30.21
CA LYS A 211 27.70 -17.42 30.53
C LYS A 211 27.78 -16.36 29.45
N LYS A 212 26.66 -16.11 28.74
CA LYS A 212 26.52 -15.08 27.71
C LYS A 212 25.75 -13.89 28.25
N SER A 213 25.95 -12.72 27.63
CA SER A 213 25.23 -11.49 27.96
C SER A 213 24.44 -10.98 26.76
N ILE A 214 23.40 -10.19 27.01
CA ILE A 214 22.69 -9.48 25.93
C ILE A 214 23.66 -8.50 25.26
N ASN A 215 23.82 -8.63 23.97
CA ASN A 215 24.63 -7.74 23.14
C ASN A 215 23.76 -7.00 22.11
N MET A 216 24.39 -6.05 21.38
CA MET A 216 23.68 -5.22 20.40
C MET A 216 23.03 -6.04 19.29
N SER A 217 23.68 -7.12 18.82
CA SER A 217 23.14 -7.99 17.77
C SER A 217 21.84 -8.67 18.20
N MET A 218 21.77 -9.15 19.44
CA MET A 218 20.55 -9.74 20.00
C MET A 218 19.41 -8.72 20.13
N VAL A 219 19.74 -7.47 20.47
CA VAL A 219 18.73 -6.40 20.53
C VAL A 219 18.23 -6.03 19.12
N ILE A 220 19.11 -6.00 18.12
CA ILE A 220 18.73 -5.81 16.72
C ILE A 220 17.79 -6.93 16.28
N GLU A 221 18.14 -8.17 16.53
CA GLU A 221 17.31 -9.34 16.20
C GLU A 221 15.95 -9.26 16.88
N TYR A 222 15.92 -8.99 18.18
CA TYR A 222 14.70 -8.79 18.94
C TYR A 222 13.80 -7.72 18.33
N VAL A 223 14.34 -6.54 18.04
CA VAL A 223 13.59 -5.43 17.45
C VAL A 223 13.09 -5.77 16.04
N ASN A 224 13.89 -6.48 15.24
CA ASN A 224 13.50 -6.91 13.90
C ASN A 224 12.34 -7.91 13.92
N ASN A 225 12.25 -8.74 14.95
CA ASN A 225 11.20 -9.75 15.13
C ASN A 225 9.91 -9.19 15.75
N LEU A 226 9.91 -7.94 16.25
CA LEU A 226 8.69 -7.30 16.72
C LEU A 226 7.71 -7.10 15.56
N HIS A 227 6.42 -7.30 15.81
CA HIS A 227 5.39 -7.00 14.82
C HIS A 227 5.46 -5.53 14.36
N PRO A 228 5.22 -5.20 13.07
CA PRO A 228 5.31 -3.83 12.55
C PRO A 228 4.52 -2.80 13.34
N SER A 229 3.36 -3.16 13.91
CA SER A 229 2.58 -2.26 14.76
C SER A 229 3.28 -1.94 16.08
N GLN A 230 3.99 -2.88 16.68
CA GLN A 230 4.77 -2.67 17.89
C GLN A 230 5.99 -1.78 17.61
N GLN A 231 6.69 -2.03 16.50
CA GLN A 231 7.79 -1.19 16.04
C GLN A 231 7.32 0.25 15.80
N MET A 232 6.18 0.42 15.10
CA MET A 232 5.60 1.73 14.84
C MET A 232 5.15 2.43 16.14
N PHE A 233 4.57 1.68 17.09
CA PHE A 233 4.21 2.23 18.40
C PHE A 233 5.45 2.75 19.16
N ALA A 234 6.51 1.96 19.21
CA ALA A 234 7.76 2.31 19.89
C ALA A 234 8.42 3.55 19.28
N MET A 235 8.47 3.65 17.94
CA MET A 235 9.04 4.79 17.24
C MET A 235 8.24 6.09 17.43
N ASN A 236 6.91 5.99 17.51
CA ASN A 236 5.99 7.13 17.55
C ASN A 236 5.55 7.51 18.97
N TYR A 237 6.12 6.91 20.00
CA TYR A 237 5.71 7.11 21.38
C TYR A 237 5.70 8.60 21.81
N HIS A 238 6.72 9.36 21.45
CA HIS A 238 6.83 10.78 21.81
C HIS A 238 5.75 11.64 21.15
N MET A 239 5.30 11.30 19.95
CA MET A 239 4.24 12.05 19.28
C MET A 239 2.88 11.85 19.97
N ARG A 240 2.63 10.62 20.44
CA ARG A 240 1.38 10.30 21.18
C ARG A 240 1.33 10.97 22.55
N LYS A 241 2.44 11.02 23.26
CA LYS A 241 2.51 11.69 24.56
C LYS A 241 2.16 13.18 24.43
N ARG A 242 2.71 13.89 23.44
CA ARG A 242 2.38 15.30 23.19
C ARG A 242 0.89 15.51 22.90
N THR A 243 0.26 14.61 22.17
CA THR A 243 -1.17 14.70 21.86
C THR A 243 -2.02 14.49 23.13
N MET A 244 -1.64 13.57 24.01
CA MET A 244 -2.35 13.37 25.28
C MET A 244 -2.16 14.55 26.23
N ASP A 245 -0.94 15.04 26.39
CA ASP A 245 -0.65 16.22 27.21
C ASP A 245 -1.41 17.48 26.71
N SER A 246 -1.65 17.63 25.40
CA SER A 246 -2.45 18.73 24.85
C SER A 246 -3.95 18.57 25.06
N ILE A 247 -4.47 17.35 25.16
CA ILE A 247 -5.89 17.08 25.47
C ILE A 247 -6.17 17.37 26.94
N ASP A 248 -5.28 16.97 27.85
CA ASP A 248 -5.44 17.19 29.28
C ASP A 248 -5.47 18.70 29.64
N VAL A 249 -4.74 19.54 28.90
CA VAL A 249 -4.76 21.01 29.07
C VAL A 249 -6.09 21.63 28.57
N SER A 250 -6.72 21.05 27.56
CA SER A 250 -7.99 21.58 27.00
C SER A 250 -9.24 21.19 27.82
N VAL A 251 -9.11 20.29 28.79
CA VAL A 251 -10.21 19.85 29.67
C VAL A 251 -10.21 20.62 31.02
N THR A 252 -9.14 21.39 31.29
CA THR A 252 -8.97 22.15 32.54
C THR A 252 -9.19 23.65 32.37
N GLU A 253 -9.60 24.15 31.21
CA GLU A 253 -10.12 25.47 30.93
C GLU A 253 -11.64 25.43 30.74
#